data_8a94030ea5408eb28821408dae5c923e
#
_entry.id   8a94030ea5408eb28821408dae5c923e
#
_cell.length_a   1.000
_cell.length_b   1.000
_cell.length_c   1.000
_cell.angle_alpha   90.00
_cell.angle_beta   90.00
_cell.angle_gamma   90.00
#
_symmetry.space_group_name_H-M   'P 1'
#
loop_
_entity.id
_entity.type
_entity.pdbx_description
1 polymer ?
#
loop_
_entity_poly.entity_id
_entity_poly.type
_entity_poly.pdbx_seq_one_letter_code
_entity_poly.pdbx_strand_id
1 'polypeptide(L)'
;MEIELGRGKRARRAYTFDDIAVVPSRRTRNPEDVSTAWTIDAFGFEIPVLGAPMDSVVSPQTAIMLGQLGGLGVLDLEGLWTRYENPVPLLAEIAGLDDTKATVRMQELYSEPIKPELITRRLAEVREAGVTVAGSLTPQRTQEFYDTVAAAGVDLFVIRGTTVSAEHVSSVAEPLNLKKFIYDLDVPVIVGGAATYTAALHLMRTGAAGVLVGFGGGAASTTRATLGIHAPMATAVSDVAAARRDYLDESGGRYVHVIADGGVGTSGDIVKALAMGADAVMLGVALARATDAPGRGFHWGPEAHHPKLPRGHRVEVGGIGTLEEILYGPAPVADGTANLIGALRKSMATTGYSDLKEFQRVEVVLAPYEA
;
A
#
# COMPACT_ATOMS: atom_id res chain seq x y z
N MET A 1 -15.69 22.34 2.10
CA MET A 1 -16.54 23.29 1.31
C MET A 1 -17.27 22.46 0.26
N GLU A 2 -18.58 22.50 0.23
CA GLU A 2 -19.39 21.90 -0.83
C GLU A 2 -19.52 22.89 -1.98
N ILE A 3 -19.40 22.40 -3.20
CA ILE A 3 -19.47 23.18 -4.44
C ILE A 3 -20.65 22.66 -5.25
N GLU A 4 -21.45 23.55 -5.77
CA GLU A 4 -22.56 23.22 -6.67
C GLU A 4 -22.04 22.96 -8.09
N LEU A 5 -22.30 21.77 -8.63
CA LEU A 5 -21.90 21.35 -9.99
C LEU A 5 -23.00 21.54 -11.02
N GLY A 6 -24.04 22.27 -10.69
CA GLY A 6 -25.23 22.44 -11.48
C GLY A 6 -26.50 22.25 -10.64
N ARG A 7 -27.68 22.35 -11.22
CA ARG A 7 -28.93 22.23 -10.48
C ARG A 7 -29.04 20.86 -9.78
N GLY A 8 -29.03 20.88 -8.44
CA GLY A 8 -29.32 19.72 -7.63
C GLY A 8 -28.17 18.69 -7.48
N LYS A 9 -26.97 19.02 -7.96
CA LYS A 9 -25.79 18.18 -7.74
C LYS A 9 -24.70 18.97 -7.03
N ARG A 10 -24.24 18.47 -5.89
CA ARG A 10 -23.15 19.04 -5.11
C ARG A 10 -21.97 18.09 -5.04
N ALA A 11 -20.76 18.62 -4.92
CA ALA A 11 -19.55 17.87 -4.69
C ALA A 11 -18.71 18.54 -3.60
N ARG A 12 -18.00 17.75 -2.82
CA ARG A 12 -16.98 18.22 -1.89
C ARG A 12 -15.66 18.41 -2.66
N ARG A 13 -14.99 19.54 -2.49
CA ARG A 13 -13.62 19.71 -2.97
C ARG A 13 -12.70 18.80 -2.20
N ALA A 14 -11.86 18.06 -2.91
CA ALA A 14 -10.88 17.14 -2.35
C ALA A 14 -9.49 17.43 -2.95
N TYR A 15 -8.43 17.04 -2.23
CA TYR A 15 -7.06 17.41 -2.51
C TYR A 15 -6.18 16.16 -2.63
N THR A 16 -5.24 16.21 -3.57
CA THR A 16 -4.15 15.25 -3.74
C THR A 16 -2.95 15.68 -2.90
N PHE A 17 -1.87 14.88 -2.89
CA PHE A 17 -0.63 15.30 -2.24
C PHE A 17 0.04 16.48 -2.95
N ASP A 18 -0.19 16.68 -4.25
CA ASP A 18 0.36 17.82 -5.00
C ASP A 18 -0.26 19.16 -4.61
N ASP A 19 -1.44 19.14 -3.99
CA ASP A 19 -2.15 20.33 -3.54
C ASP A 19 -1.68 20.87 -2.19
N ILE A 20 -0.83 20.13 -1.46
CA ILE A 20 -0.46 20.44 -0.08
C ILE A 20 1.04 20.46 0.14
N ALA A 21 1.47 21.19 1.16
CA ALA A 21 2.84 21.18 1.67
C ALA A 21 2.84 21.23 3.21
N VAL A 22 3.88 20.66 3.83
CA VAL A 22 4.15 20.83 5.27
C VAL A 22 4.95 22.10 5.50
N VAL A 23 4.70 22.79 6.63
CA VAL A 23 5.32 24.07 6.93
C VAL A 23 6.13 23.97 8.22
N PRO A 24 7.42 24.36 8.20
CA PRO A 24 8.22 24.48 9.42
C PRO A 24 7.62 25.51 10.39
N SER A 25 7.61 25.17 11.68
CA SER A 25 7.20 26.07 12.74
C SER A 25 8.45 26.71 13.41
N ARG A 26 8.46 26.80 14.73
CA ARG A 26 9.52 27.49 15.50
C ARG A 26 10.73 26.63 15.87
N ARG A 27 10.66 25.32 15.70
CA ARG A 27 11.66 24.36 16.18
C ARG A 27 12.23 23.57 15.00
N THR A 28 13.53 23.25 15.09
CA THR A 28 14.20 22.28 14.21
C THR A 28 14.93 21.24 15.06
N ARG A 29 15.32 20.13 14.49
CA ARG A 29 16.13 19.07 15.10
C ARG A 29 17.22 18.60 14.14
N ASN A 30 18.14 17.78 14.63
CA ASN A 30 19.01 17.02 13.76
C ASN A 30 18.27 15.77 13.23
N PRO A 31 18.47 15.36 11.98
CA PRO A 31 17.83 14.16 11.42
C PRO A 31 18.16 12.88 12.21
N GLU A 32 19.32 12.81 12.86
CA GLU A 32 19.79 11.71 13.68
C GLU A 32 18.95 11.52 14.96
N ASP A 33 18.29 12.59 15.43
CA ASP A 33 17.43 12.60 16.61
C ASP A 33 15.98 12.25 16.28
N VAL A 34 15.69 11.81 15.03
CA VAL A 34 14.33 11.51 14.55
C VAL A 34 14.14 10.02 14.43
N SER A 35 13.09 9.50 15.06
CA SER A 35 12.63 8.12 14.91
C SER A 35 11.55 8.03 13.83
N THR A 36 11.72 7.07 12.90
CA THR A 36 10.72 6.69 11.90
C THR A 36 10.04 5.36 12.23
N ALA A 37 10.31 4.82 13.42
CA ALA A 37 9.75 3.55 13.86
C ALA A 37 8.23 3.64 14.05
N TRP A 38 7.55 2.55 13.72
CA TRP A 38 6.13 2.39 13.94
C TRP A 38 5.80 0.95 14.35
N THR A 39 4.60 0.74 14.86
CA THR A 39 4.13 -0.58 15.28
C THR A 39 2.73 -0.82 14.74
N ILE A 40 2.40 -2.09 14.49
CA ILE A 40 1.04 -2.55 14.25
C ILE A 40 0.84 -3.84 15.02
N ASP A 41 -0.15 -3.85 15.92
CA ASP A 41 -0.34 -4.95 16.86
C ASP A 41 0.96 -5.23 17.65
N ALA A 42 1.44 -6.46 17.68
CA ALA A 42 2.68 -6.87 18.35
C ALA A 42 3.94 -6.68 17.48
N PHE A 43 3.82 -6.22 16.23
CA PHE A 43 4.93 -6.11 15.29
C PHE A 43 5.49 -4.70 15.24
N GLY A 44 6.81 -4.59 15.35
CA GLY A 44 7.54 -3.32 15.26
C GLY A 44 8.40 -3.25 14.01
N PHE A 45 8.47 -2.06 13.41
CA PHE A 45 9.23 -1.77 12.20
C PHE A 45 10.05 -0.49 12.38
N GLU A 46 11.25 -0.43 11.80
CA GLU A 46 12.12 0.73 11.88
C GLU A 46 11.69 1.88 10.96
N ILE A 47 10.98 1.53 9.88
CA ILE A 47 10.48 2.49 8.88
C ILE A 47 9.01 2.25 8.56
N PRO A 48 8.23 3.30 8.28
CA PRO A 48 6.79 3.20 8.04
C PRO A 48 6.47 2.81 6.59
N VAL A 49 7.13 1.76 6.07
CA VAL A 49 7.04 1.34 4.67
C VAL A 49 6.59 -0.10 4.55
N LEU A 50 5.51 -0.32 3.79
CA LEU A 50 5.07 -1.61 3.31
C LEU A 50 5.32 -1.69 1.80
N GLY A 51 5.91 -2.79 1.32
CA GLY A 51 5.95 -3.11 -0.12
C GLY A 51 4.59 -3.61 -0.59
N ALA A 52 4.06 -2.98 -1.63
CA ALA A 52 2.75 -3.32 -2.17
C ALA A 52 2.74 -4.75 -2.75
N PRO A 53 1.66 -5.54 -2.51
CA PRO A 53 1.52 -6.90 -3.04
C PRO A 53 1.28 -6.88 -4.55
N MET A 54 2.38 -6.77 -5.28
CA MET A 54 2.44 -6.71 -6.74
C MET A 54 3.69 -7.44 -7.21
N ASP A 55 3.56 -8.34 -8.18
CA ASP A 55 4.68 -9.15 -8.68
C ASP A 55 5.84 -8.34 -9.28
N SER A 56 5.59 -7.10 -9.68
CA SER A 56 6.64 -6.17 -10.13
C SER A 56 7.42 -5.52 -8.99
N VAL A 57 6.96 -5.65 -7.74
CA VAL A 57 7.48 -4.97 -6.55
C VAL A 57 8.02 -5.97 -5.53
N VAL A 58 7.18 -6.93 -5.12
CA VAL A 58 7.47 -7.86 -4.04
C VAL A 58 7.54 -9.29 -4.54
N SER A 59 8.73 -9.87 -4.47
CA SER A 59 9.02 -11.30 -4.52
C SER A 59 9.34 -11.80 -3.10
N PRO A 60 9.46 -13.11 -2.85
CA PRO A 60 10.00 -13.59 -1.59
C PRO A 60 11.34 -12.94 -1.23
N GLN A 61 12.24 -12.82 -2.21
CA GLN A 61 13.55 -12.20 -2.01
C GLN A 61 13.46 -10.71 -1.63
N THR A 62 12.67 -9.92 -2.34
CA THR A 62 12.52 -8.48 -2.01
C THR A 62 11.71 -8.27 -0.74
N ALA A 63 10.81 -9.18 -0.37
CA ALA A 63 10.14 -9.17 0.95
C ALA A 63 11.16 -9.36 2.08
N ILE A 64 12.08 -10.32 1.93
CA ILE A 64 13.17 -10.54 2.88
C ILE A 64 14.07 -9.30 2.99
N MET A 65 14.51 -8.76 1.87
CA MET A 65 15.36 -7.55 1.85
C MET A 65 14.66 -6.37 2.53
N LEU A 66 13.38 -6.13 2.22
CA LEU A 66 12.62 -5.04 2.83
C LEU A 66 12.45 -5.24 4.35
N GLY A 67 12.22 -6.48 4.79
CA GLY A 67 12.19 -6.82 6.22
C GLY A 67 13.53 -6.56 6.92
N GLN A 68 14.65 -6.95 6.30
CA GLN A 68 16.00 -6.69 6.80
C GLN A 68 16.34 -5.20 6.84
N LEU A 69 15.75 -4.40 5.96
CA LEU A 69 15.87 -2.95 5.93
C LEU A 69 14.85 -2.24 6.83
N GLY A 70 14.16 -2.98 7.70
CA GLY A 70 13.27 -2.44 8.73
C GLY A 70 11.84 -2.12 8.30
N GLY A 71 11.45 -2.49 7.07
CA GLY A 71 10.08 -2.37 6.53
C GLY A 71 9.33 -3.70 6.52
N LEU A 72 8.26 -3.79 5.72
CA LEU A 72 7.44 -4.99 5.57
C LEU A 72 7.15 -5.28 4.10
N GLY A 73 7.58 -6.41 3.57
CA GLY A 73 7.18 -6.89 2.25
C GLY A 73 5.86 -7.67 2.33
N VAL A 74 4.86 -7.27 1.55
CA VAL A 74 3.60 -8.01 1.45
C VAL A 74 3.58 -8.81 0.15
N LEU A 75 3.53 -10.14 0.26
CA LEU A 75 3.45 -11.02 -0.91
C LEU A 75 2.05 -11.00 -1.53
N ASP A 76 1.97 -10.90 -2.85
CA ASP A 76 0.74 -11.18 -3.60
C ASP A 76 0.53 -12.70 -3.72
N LEU A 77 -0.40 -13.23 -2.91
CA LEU A 77 -0.71 -14.66 -2.91
C LEU A 77 -1.63 -15.09 -4.07
N GLU A 78 -2.01 -14.14 -4.93
CA GLU A 78 -2.70 -14.38 -6.21
C GLU A 78 -1.79 -14.12 -7.42
N GLY A 79 -0.52 -13.79 -7.17
CA GLY A 79 0.47 -13.45 -8.18
C GLY A 79 1.10 -14.64 -8.88
N LEU A 80 2.11 -14.39 -9.70
CA LEU A 80 2.87 -15.41 -10.44
C LEU A 80 3.68 -16.33 -9.52
N TRP A 81 4.09 -15.82 -8.35
CA TRP A 81 4.87 -16.57 -7.36
C TRP A 81 4.10 -17.76 -6.77
N THR A 82 2.78 -17.70 -6.80
CA THR A 82 1.91 -18.77 -6.29
C THR A 82 1.25 -19.59 -7.41
N ARG A 83 1.54 -19.28 -8.67
CA ARG A 83 1.05 -20.00 -9.86
C ARG A 83 2.13 -20.85 -10.52
N TYR A 84 3.38 -20.39 -10.47
CA TYR A 84 4.50 -21.02 -11.14
C TYR A 84 5.65 -21.33 -10.19
N GLU A 85 6.26 -22.50 -10.37
CA GLU A 85 7.46 -22.90 -9.59
C GLU A 85 8.61 -21.91 -9.75
N ASN A 86 8.84 -21.44 -10.97
CA ASN A 86 9.84 -20.43 -11.28
C ASN A 86 9.22 -19.32 -12.15
N PRO A 87 8.70 -18.23 -11.56
CA PRO A 87 8.12 -17.12 -12.29
C PRO A 87 9.16 -16.15 -12.88
N VAL A 88 10.43 -16.23 -12.50
CA VAL A 88 11.47 -15.27 -12.93
C VAL A 88 11.59 -15.10 -14.45
N PRO A 89 11.55 -16.16 -15.28
CA PRO A 89 11.54 -16.00 -16.74
C PRO A 89 10.29 -15.31 -17.27
N LEU A 90 9.13 -15.54 -16.62
CA LEU A 90 7.85 -14.95 -17.02
C LEU A 90 7.80 -13.45 -16.68
N LEU A 91 8.35 -13.06 -15.53
CA LEU A 91 8.52 -11.65 -15.16
C LEU A 91 9.44 -10.93 -16.14
N ALA A 92 10.55 -11.58 -16.55
CA ALA A 92 11.45 -11.04 -17.56
C ALA A 92 10.78 -10.95 -18.95
N GLU A 93 9.94 -11.91 -19.31
CA GLU A 93 9.13 -11.88 -20.53
C GLU A 93 8.19 -10.68 -20.51
N ILE A 94 7.39 -10.48 -19.44
CA ILE A 94 6.49 -9.34 -19.30
C ILE A 94 7.26 -8.01 -19.42
N ALA A 95 8.41 -7.89 -18.78
CA ALA A 95 9.25 -6.70 -18.87
C ALA A 95 9.72 -6.40 -20.29
N GLY A 96 10.04 -7.43 -21.09
CA GLY A 96 10.57 -7.31 -22.45
C GLY A 96 9.52 -7.11 -23.55
N LEU A 97 8.22 -7.24 -23.25
CA LEU A 97 7.15 -7.06 -24.25
C LEU A 97 6.91 -5.59 -24.60
N ASP A 98 6.34 -5.35 -25.78
CA ASP A 98 5.71 -4.07 -26.09
C ASP A 98 4.36 -3.92 -25.34
N ASP A 99 3.92 -2.67 -25.13
CA ASP A 99 2.74 -2.38 -24.32
C ASP A 99 1.45 -3.00 -24.87
N THR A 100 1.36 -3.18 -26.19
CA THR A 100 0.18 -3.75 -26.85
C THR A 100 0.03 -5.25 -26.56
N LYS A 101 1.14 -5.95 -26.36
CA LYS A 101 1.16 -7.39 -26.07
C LYS A 101 1.19 -7.70 -24.57
N ALA A 102 1.75 -6.80 -23.78
CA ALA A 102 1.95 -7.04 -22.35
C ALA A 102 0.65 -7.36 -21.60
N THR A 103 -0.42 -6.59 -21.83
CA THR A 103 -1.72 -6.84 -21.16
C THR A 103 -2.29 -8.22 -21.51
N VAL A 104 -2.31 -8.60 -22.77
CA VAL A 104 -2.82 -9.91 -23.21
C VAL A 104 -1.99 -11.04 -22.62
N ARG A 105 -0.67 -10.90 -22.66
CA ARG A 105 0.23 -11.92 -22.12
C ARG A 105 0.10 -12.04 -20.59
N MET A 106 -0.04 -10.95 -19.88
CA MET A 106 -0.36 -10.98 -18.45
C MET A 106 -1.68 -11.70 -18.18
N GLN A 107 -2.75 -11.40 -18.93
CA GLN A 107 -4.03 -12.10 -18.78
C GLN A 107 -3.89 -13.62 -18.95
N GLU A 108 -3.08 -14.08 -19.91
CA GLU A 108 -2.79 -15.50 -20.10
C GLU A 108 -2.04 -16.09 -18.89
N LEU A 109 -0.95 -15.47 -18.48
CA LEU A 109 -0.11 -15.96 -17.38
C LEU A 109 -0.85 -16.00 -16.04
N TYR A 110 -1.63 -14.99 -15.72
CA TYR A 110 -2.41 -14.95 -14.49
C TYR A 110 -3.71 -15.77 -14.56
N SER A 111 -4.01 -16.42 -15.69
CA SER A 111 -5.10 -17.38 -15.79
C SER A 111 -4.77 -18.78 -15.22
N GLU A 112 -3.46 -19.09 -15.07
CA GLU A 112 -3.02 -20.32 -14.39
C GLU A 112 -3.59 -20.38 -12.96
N PRO A 113 -4.08 -21.52 -12.48
CA PRO A 113 -4.58 -21.65 -11.12
C PRO A 113 -3.54 -21.34 -10.05
N ILE A 114 -3.99 -20.73 -8.94
CA ILE A 114 -3.18 -20.60 -7.73
C ILE A 114 -2.94 -21.98 -7.13
N LYS A 115 -1.71 -22.24 -6.71
CA LYS A 115 -1.27 -23.53 -6.16
C LYS A 115 -1.03 -23.37 -4.65
N PRO A 116 -1.85 -24.02 -3.78
CA PRO A 116 -1.71 -23.89 -2.33
C PRO A 116 -0.30 -24.25 -1.81
N GLU A 117 0.34 -25.24 -2.43
CA GLU A 117 1.70 -25.64 -2.08
C GLU A 117 2.73 -24.54 -2.36
N LEU A 118 2.49 -23.69 -3.36
CA LEU A 118 3.36 -22.54 -3.63
C LEU A 118 3.11 -21.40 -2.63
N ILE A 119 1.85 -21.18 -2.19
CA ILE A 119 1.57 -20.24 -1.10
C ILE A 119 2.40 -20.63 0.12
N THR A 120 2.30 -21.89 0.56
CA THR A 120 3.05 -22.40 1.72
C THR A 120 4.55 -22.21 1.55
N ARG A 121 5.09 -22.56 0.39
CA ARG A 121 6.53 -22.44 0.10
C ARG A 121 7.00 -20.99 0.14
N ARG A 122 6.30 -20.04 -0.52
CA ARG A 122 6.72 -18.64 -0.59
C ARG A 122 6.68 -17.95 0.79
N LEU A 123 5.67 -18.26 1.59
CA LEU A 123 5.61 -17.77 2.96
C LEU A 123 6.73 -18.37 3.83
N ALA A 124 7.03 -19.66 3.66
CA ALA A 124 8.14 -20.33 4.37
C ALA A 124 9.51 -19.73 4.00
N GLU A 125 9.76 -19.42 2.71
CA GLU A 125 10.99 -18.77 2.26
C GLU A 125 11.23 -17.44 3.02
N VAL A 126 10.20 -16.64 3.22
CA VAL A 126 10.30 -15.37 3.96
C VAL A 126 10.51 -15.62 5.46
N ARG A 127 9.78 -16.59 6.04
CA ARG A 127 9.89 -16.96 7.45
C ARG A 127 11.28 -17.44 7.82
N GLU A 128 11.88 -18.33 7.00
CA GLU A 128 13.22 -18.89 7.21
C GLU A 128 14.30 -17.81 7.27
N ALA A 129 14.08 -16.67 6.66
CA ALA A 129 14.96 -15.51 6.75
C ALA A 129 14.80 -14.69 8.05
N GLY A 130 13.85 -15.05 8.92
CA GLY A 130 13.65 -14.42 10.22
C GLY A 130 13.03 -13.02 10.18
N VAL A 131 12.33 -12.67 9.12
CA VAL A 131 11.59 -11.41 8.98
C VAL A 131 10.08 -11.63 9.09
N THR A 132 9.34 -10.58 9.40
CA THR A 132 7.87 -10.62 9.49
C THR A 132 7.26 -11.06 8.17
N VAL A 133 6.36 -12.04 8.21
CA VAL A 133 5.72 -12.66 7.05
C VAL A 133 4.35 -12.03 6.81
N ALA A 134 4.18 -11.39 5.66
CA ALA A 134 2.88 -10.83 5.27
C ALA A 134 2.45 -11.31 3.88
N GLY A 135 1.17 -11.64 3.75
CA GLY A 135 0.57 -12.03 2.47
C GLY A 135 -0.78 -11.39 2.25
N SER A 136 -1.13 -11.19 0.98
CA SER A 136 -2.35 -10.52 0.55
C SER A 136 -3.21 -11.41 -0.33
N LEU A 137 -4.53 -11.42 -0.05
CA LEU A 137 -5.57 -12.00 -0.91
C LEU A 137 -6.70 -10.98 -1.12
N THR A 138 -7.44 -11.16 -2.22
CA THR A 138 -8.73 -10.48 -2.39
C THR A 138 -9.79 -11.10 -1.45
N PRO A 139 -10.87 -10.38 -1.12
CA PRO A 139 -11.95 -10.93 -0.30
C PRO A 139 -12.51 -12.25 -0.86
N GLN A 140 -12.58 -12.38 -2.20
CA GLN A 140 -13.08 -13.57 -2.87
C GLN A 140 -12.17 -14.80 -2.71
N ARG A 141 -10.85 -14.57 -2.68
CA ARG A 141 -9.85 -15.64 -2.54
C ARG A 141 -9.52 -15.97 -1.09
N THR A 142 -9.83 -15.04 -0.18
CA THR A 142 -9.61 -15.26 1.25
C THR A 142 -10.35 -16.50 1.76
N GLN A 143 -11.63 -16.69 1.38
CA GLN A 143 -12.40 -17.88 1.79
C GLN A 143 -11.81 -19.19 1.24
N GLU A 144 -11.17 -19.15 0.08
CA GLU A 144 -10.61 -20.34 -0.58
C GLU A 144 -9.25 -20.73 -0.01
N PHE A 145 -8.37 -19.76 0.29
CA PHE A 145 -6.97 -20.02 0.57
C PHE A 145 -6.51 -19.68 2.00
N TYR A 146 -7.37 -19.07 2.82
CA TYR A 146 -6.91 -18.58 4.13
C TYR A 146 -6.38 -19.71 5.02
N ASP A 147 -7.02 -20.89 5.05
CA ASP A 147 -6.54 -22.01 5.87
C ASP A 147 -5.11 -22.43 5.48
N THR A 148 -4.77 -22.38 4.19
CA THR A 148 -3.40 -22.62 3.69
C THR A 148 -2.45 -21.54 4.17
N VAL A 149 -2.87 -20.26 4.11
CA VAL A 149 -2.07 -19.12 4.55
C VAL A 149 -1.81 -19.16 6.05
N ALA A 150 -2.85 -19.44 6.84
CA ALA A 150 -2.73 -19.60 8.29
C ALA A 150 -1.82 -20.74 8.69
N ALA A 151 -1.98 -21.91 8.04
CA ALA A 151 -1.13 -23.09 8.28
C ALA A 151 0.34 -22.84 7.89
N ALA A 152 0.59 -22.01 6.88
CA ALA A 152 1.92 -21.56 6.51
C ALA A 152 2.53 -20.56 7.51
N GLY A 153 1.70 -20.03 8.43
CA GLY A 153 2.12 -19.21 9.55
C GLY A 153 2.40 -17.76 9.18
N VAL A 154 1.49 -17.10 8.47
CA VAL A 154 1.53 -15.64 8.23
C VAL A 154 1.47 -14.87 9.56
N ASP A 155 2.22 -13.76 9.66
CA ASP A 155 2.24 -12.90 10.84
C ASP A 155 1.26 -11.72 10.71
N LEU A 156 1.11 -11.19 9.48
CA LEU A 156 0.18 -10.12 9.13
C LEU A 156 -0.57 -10.51 7.85
N PHE A 157 -1.90 -10.42 7.88
CA PHE A 157 -2.72 -10.77 6.72
C PHE A 157 -3.37 -9.52 6.11
N VAL A 158 -3.33 -9.41 4.78
CA VAL A 158 -3.85 -8.25 4.05
C VAL A 158 -5.02 -8.69 3.16
N ILE A 159 -6.20 -8.13 3.38
CA ILE A 159 -7.35 -8.30 2.49
C ILE A 159 -7.47 -7.05 1.63
N ARG A 160 -7.12 -7.16 0.35
CA ARG A 160 -6.99 -6.04 -0.56
C ARG A 160 -7.84 -6.20 -1.81
N GLY A 161 -8.45 -5.10 -2.23
CA GLY A 161 -9.15 -4.95 -3.50
C GLY A 161 -9.14 -3.49 -3.95
N THR A 162 -9.73 -3.18 -5.13
CA THR A 162 -9.91 -1.78 -5.55
C THR A 162 -10.68 -1.01 -4.49
N THR A 163 -11.72 -1.62 -3.95
CA THR A 163 -12.38 -1.20 -2.72
C THR A 163 -12.81 -2.44 -1.95
N VAL A 164 -12.69 -2.38 -0.62
CA VAL A 164 -13.22 -3.39 0.29
C VAL A 164 -14.29 -2.74 1.14
N SER A 165 -15.46 -3.36 1.22
CA SER A 165 -16.58 -2.90 2.04
C SER A 165 -16.84 -3.87 3.20
N ALA A 166 -17.33 -3.35 4.31
CA ALA A 166 -17.75 -4.18 5.44
C ALA A 166 -18.96 -5.08 5.09
N GLU A 167 -19.76 -4.64 4.13
CA GLU A 167 -20.90 -5.37 3.60
C GLU A 167 -20.77 -5.50 2.08
N HIS A 168 -20.62 -6.74 1.60
CA HIS A 168 -20.67 -7.06 0.18
C HIS A 168 -21.97 -7.80 -0.12
N VAL A 169 -22.68 -7.38 -1.17
CA VAL A 169 -23.91 -8.03 -1.61
C VAL A 169 -23.62 -8.84 -2.88
N SER A 170 -23.93 -10.12 -2.85
CA SER A 170 -23.79 -11.03 -4.00
C SER A 170 -25.01 -11.95 -4.12
N SER A 171 -25.43 -12.18 -5.36
CA SER A 171 -26.46 -13.18 -5.69
C SER A 171 -25.86 -14.52 -6.14
N VAL A 172 -24.52 -14.61 -6.27
CA VAL A 172 -23.81 -15.76 -6.87
C VAL A 172 -23.17 -16.65 -5.80
N ALA A 173 -22.63 -16.05 -4.75
CA ALA A 173 -21.97 -16.76 -3.66
C ALA A 173 -22.18 -16.01 -2.34
N GLU A 174 -22.07 -16.71 -1.21
CA GLU A 174 -22.08 -16.07 0.10
C GLU A 174 -20.83 -15.20 0.24
N PRO A 175 -20.97 -13.88 0.50
CA PRO A 175 -19.84 -12.99 0.66
C PRO A 175 -19.04 -13.31 1.93
N LEU A 176 -17.74 -12.98 1.92
CA LEU A 176 -16.93 -13.01 3.11
C LEU A 176 -17.50 -12.06 4.19
N ASN A 177 -17.89 -12.63 5.32
CA ASN A 177 -18.25 -11.82 6.49
C ASN A 177 -16.96 -11.38 7.19
N LEU A 178 -16.46 -10.19 6.84
CA LEU A 178 -15.21 -9.65 7.35
C LEU A 178 -15.16 -9.61 8.88
N LYS A 179 -16.25 -9.21 9.54
CA LYS A 179 -16.28 -9.09 11.00
C LYS A 179 -16.12 -10.44 11.67
N LYS A 180 -16.88 -11.45 11.22
CA LYS A 180 -16.76 -12.81 11.73
C LYS A 180 -15.38 -13.37 11.44
N PHE A 181 -14.93 -13.23 10.19
CA PHE A 181 -13.63 -13.72 9.74
C PHE A 181 -12.49 -13.14 10.60
N ILE A 182 -12.42 -11.82 10.76
CA ILE A 182 -11.36 -11.18 11.55
C ILE A 182 -11.46 -11.56 13.05
N TYR A 183 -12.67 -11.73 13.57
CA TYR A 183 -12.86 -12.15 14.96
C TYR A 183 -12.35 -13.56 15.24
N ASP A 184 -12.49 -14.46 14.26
CA ASP A 184 -12.08 -15.86 14.37
C ASP A 184 -10.55 -16.07 14.15
N LEU A 185 -9.79 -14.99 13.87
CA LEU A 185 -8.37 -15.05 13.58
C LEU A 185 -7.50 -14.65 14.77
N ASP A 186 -6.38 -15.34 14.92
CA ASP A 186 -5.29 -14.98 15.84
C ASP A 186 -4.22 -14.06 15.19
N VAL A 187 -4.44 -13.66 13.91
CA VAL A 187 -3.50 -12.87 13.12
C VAL A 187 -4.09 -11.48 12.85
N PRO A 188 -3.35 -10.39 13.07
CA PRO A 188 -3.83 -9.05 12.75
C PRO A 188 -4.07 -8.89 11.24
N VAL A 189 -5.22 -8.30 10.91
CA VAL A 189 -5.69 -8.13 9.53
C VAL A 189 -5.69 -6.65 9.14
N ILE A 190 -5.09 -6.36 8.00
CA ILE A 190 -5.16 -5.06 7.32
C ILE A 190 -6.17 -5.19 6.19
N VAL A 191 -7.12 -4.27 6.07
CA VAL A 191 -8.17 -4.30 5.05
C VAL A 191 -8.23 -3.03 4.22
N GLY A 192 -8.53 -3.13 2.94
CA GLY A 192 -8.73 -1.96 2.06
C GLY A 192 -8.66 -2.28 0.56
N GLY A 193 -8.90 -1.29 -0.38
CA GLY A 193 -8.89 0.16 -0.17
C GLY A 193 -10.21 0.79 0.33
N ALA A 194 -10.02 1.81 1.08
CA ALA A 194 -11.07 2.73 1.48
C ALA A 194 -10.62 4.18 1.22
N ALA A 195 -11.55 5.12 1.07
CA ALA A 195 -11.19 6.52 0.82
C ALA A 195 -12.15 7.52 1.48
N THR A 196 -13.10 7.06 2.25
CA THR A 196 -14.07 7.92 2.92
C THR A 196 -14.13 7.60 4.41
N TYR A 197 -14.47 8.61 5.22
CA TYR A 197 -14.72 8.47 6.64
C TYR A 197 -15.66 7.28 6.95
N THR A 198 -16.81 7.24 6.29
CA THR A 198 -17.83 6.20 6.56
C THR A 198 -17.34 4.80 6.21
N ALA A 199 -16.73 4.60 5.03
CA ALA A 199 -16.22 3.30 4.64
C ALA A 199 -15.12 2.82 5.62
N ALA A 200 -14.20 3.70 5.99
CA ALA A 200 -13.14 3.37 6.93
C ALA A 200 -13.68 3.02 8.33
N LEU A 201 -14.64 3.80 8.86
CA LEU A 201 -15.24 3.53 10.16
C LEU A 201 -15.92 2.15 10.19
N HIS A 202 -16.62 1.77 9.13
CA HIS A 202 -17.21 0.43 9.02
C HIS A 202 -16.15 -0.67 8.97
N LEU A 203 -15.04 -0.47 8.25
CA LEU A 203 -13.94 -1.43 8.25
C LEU A 203 -13.25 -1.53 9.64
N MET A 204 -13.05 -0.43 10.34
CA MET A 204 -12.51 -0.44 11.70
C MET A 204 -13.39 -1.24 12.67
N ARG A 205 -14.71 -1.12 12.53
CA ARG A 205 -15.71 -1.88 13.33
C ARG A 205 -15.73 -3.38 13.04
N THR A 206 -15.10 -3.84 11.95
CA THR A 206 -14.92 -5.28 11.71
C THR A 206 -13.86 -5.91 12.60
N GLY A 207 -13.04 -5.09 13.26
CA GLY A 207 -11.93 -5.55 14.09
C GLY A 207 -10.57 -5.52 13.39
N ALA A 208 -10.47 -4.89 12.24
CA ALA A 208 -9.20 -4.74 11.52
C ALA A 208 -8.14 -4.05 12.38
N ALA A 209 -6.88 -4.48 12.24
CA ALA A 209 -5.73 -3.84 12.86
C ALA A 209 -5.26 -2.61 12.06
N GLY A 210 -5.51 -2.60 10.75
CA GLY A 210 -5.20 -1.48 9.87
C GLY A 210 -6.17 -1.34 8.71
N VAL A 211 -6.25 -0.13 8.15
CA VAL A 211 -7.03 0.19 6.96
C VAL A 211 -6.11 0.75 5.88
N LEU A 212 -6.11 0.13 4.69
CA LEU A 212 -5.47 0.68 3.50
C LEU A 212 -6.34 1.80 2.94
N VAL A 213 -5.73 2.96 2.73
CA VAL A 213 -6.42 4.16 2.24
C VAL A 213 -5.96 4.47 0.84
N GLY A 214 -6.91 4.43 -0.09
CA GLY A 214 -6.68 4.81 -1.47
C GLY A 214 -7.11 3.77 -2.48
N PHE A 215 -7.36 4.24 -3.68
CA PHE A 215 -7.56 3.47 -4.89
C PHE A 215 -7.46 4.39 -6.11
N GLY A 216 -7.05 3.83 -7.24
CA GLY A 216 -7.00 4.54 -8.53
C GLY A 216 -5.89 5.58 -8.66
N GLY A 217 -5.02 5.75 -7.65
CA GLY A 217 -3.93 6.73 -7.62
C GLY A 217 -2.54 6.17 -7.95
N GLY A 218 -2.40 4.86 -8.11
CA GLY A 218 -1.11 4.23 -8.46
C GLY A 218 -0.68 4.55 -9.89
N ALA A 219 0.63 4.66 -10.12
CA ALA A 219 1.20 5.02 -11.43
C ALA A 219 0.79 4.05 -12.55
N ALA A 220 0.61 2.77 -12.25
CA ALA A 220 0.16 1.75 -13.21
C ALA A 220 -1.36 1.60 -13.28
N SER A 221 -2.12 2.34 -12.45
CA SER A 221 -3.58 2.21 -12.38
C SER A 221 -4.29 3.09 -13.42
N THR A 222 -5.27 2.50 -14.10
CA THR A 222 -6.20 3.22 -14.99
C THR A 222 -7.64 3.22 -14.44
N THR A 223 -7.83 2.86 -13.16
CA THR A 223 -9.14 2.77 -12.52
C THR A 223 -9.94 4.07 -12.62
N ARG A 224 -9.28 5.23 -12.50
CA ARG A 224 -9.93 6.53 -12.68
C ARG A 224 -10.49 6.72 -14.10
N ALA A 225 -9.74 6.29 -15.09
CA ALA A 225 -10.17 6.41 -16.49
C ALA A 225 -11.24 5.38 -16.87
N THR A 226 -11.11 4.15 -16.36
CA THR A 226 -12.00 3.03 -16.74
C THR A 226 -13.30 3.00 -15.95
N LEU A 227 -13.26 3.36 -14.65
CA LEU A 227 -14.43 3.26 -13.76
C LEU A 227 -14.92 4.62 -13.27
N GLY A 228 -14.19 5.71 -13.50
CA GLY A 228 -14.48 7.03 -12.93
C GLY A 228 -14.27 7.11 -11.41
N ILE A 229 -13.57 6.14 -10.82
CA ILE A 229 -13.34 6.00 -9.38
C ILE A 229 -11.90 6.40 -9.06
N HIS A 230 -11.75 7.29 -8.07
CA HIS A 230 -10.44 7.79 -7.64
C HIS A 230 -10.49 8.31 -6.20
N ALA A 231 -9.43 8.11 -5.45
CA ALA A 231 -9.23 8.67 -4.12
C ALA A 231 -8.24 9.85 -4.18
N PRO A 232 -8.66 11.11 -3.93
CA PRO A 232 -7.75 12.23 -3.72
C PRO A 232 -7.05 12.06 -2.37
N MET A 233 -5.79 11.66 -2.39
CA MET A 233 -5.11 11.00 -1.27
C MET A 233 -4.96 11.89 -0.02
N ALA A 234 -4.67 13.19 -0.15
CA ALA A 234 -4.55 14.06 1.02
C ALA A 234 -5.88 14.12 1.81
N THR A 235 -6.99 14.31 1.08
CA THR A 235 -8.33 14.32 1.70
C THR A 235 -8.71 12.94 2.23
N ALA A 236 -8.46 11.87 1.48
CA ALA A 236 -8.82 10.52 1.87
C ALA A 236 -8.11 10.09 3.16
N VAL A 237 -6.79 10.33 3.26
CA VAL A 237 -6.02 10.00 4.48
C VAL A 237 -6.54 10.79 5.69
N SER A 238 -6.82 12.09 5.52
CA SER A 238 -7.37 12.92 6.60
C SER A 238 -8.74 12.45 7.08
N ASP A 239 -9.63 12.09 6.16
CA ASP A 239 -10.96 11.55 6.50
C ASP A 239 -10.88 10.23 7.25
N VAL A 240 -10.00 9.32 6.81
CA VAL A 240 -9.81 8.02 7.48
C VAL A 240 -9.12 8.19 8.83
N ALA A 241 -8.19 9.14 8.96
CA ALA A 241 -7.59 9.49 10.24
C ALA A 241 -8.62 10.11 11.21
N ALA A 242 -9.62 10.84 10.71
CA ALA A 242 -10.75 11.29 11.52
C ALA A 242 -11.62 10.12 11.98
N ALA A 243 -11.96 9.19 11.08
CA ALA A 243 -12.70 7.97 11.44
C ALA A 243 -11.97 7.15 12.52
N ARG A 244 -10.63 7.05 12.43
CA ARG A 244 -9.82 6.39 13.47
C ARG A 244 -9.95 7.05 14.83
N ARG A 245 -9.95 8.39 14.92
CA ARG A 245 -10.11 9.10 16.20
C ARG A 245 -11.47 8.79 16.82
N ASP A 246 -12.53 8.87 16.03
CA ASP A 246 -13.88 8.60 16.52
C ASP A 246 -14.06 7.12 16.90
N TYR A 247 -13.44 6.19 16.16
CA TYR A 247 -13.44 4.77 16.51
C TYR A 247 -12.62 4.47 17.77
N LEU A 248 -11.51 5.16 17.99
CA LEU A 248 -10.72 5.04 19.22
C LEU A 248 -11.57 5.35 20.46
N ASP A 249 -12.37 6.44 20.39
CA ASP A 249 -13.29 6.83 21.45
C ASP A 249 -14.46 5.85 21.57
N GLU A 250 -15.09 5.45 20.46
CA GLU A 250 -16.18 4.48 20.40
C GLU A 250 -15.80 3.11 20.99
N SER A 251 -14.60 2.63 20.68
CA SER A 251 -14.12 1.30 21.05
C SER A 251 -13.48 1.21 22.43
N GLY A 252 -13.35 2.34 23.13
CA GLY A 252 -12.68 2.39 24.44
C GLY A 252 -11.16 2.24 24.35
N GLY A 253 -10.54 2.69 23.26
CA GLY A 253 -9.08 2.77 23.13
C GLY A 253 -8.44 1.87 22.09
N ARG A 254 -9.22 1.18 21.24
CA ARG A 254 -8.65 0.36 20.17
C ARG A 254 -8.10 1.23 19.04
N TYR A 255 -6.79 1.20 18.86
CA TYR A 255 -6.12 1.92 17.79
C TYR A 255 -6.12 1.09 16.50
N VAL A 256 -6.61 1.68 15.39
CA VAL A 256 -6.55 1.08 14.05
C VAL A 256 -5.59 1.91 13.19
N HIS A 257 -4.61 1.25 12.59
CA HIS A 257 -3.59 1.92 11.79
C HIS A 257 -4.14 2.39 10.44
N VAL A 258 -3.73 3.58 10.02
CA VAL A 258 -4.06 4.18 8.72
C VAL A 258 -2.84 4.04 7.83
N ILE A 259 -2.97 3.32 6.72
CA ILE A 259 -1.87 3.05 5.80
C ILE A 259 -2.23 3.64 4.43
N ALA A 260 -1.49 4.65 3.97
CA ALA A 260 -1.74 5.26 2.67
C ALA A 260 -1.26 4.34 1.54
N ASP A 261 -2.18 3.90 0.66
CA ASP A 261 -1.92 2.98 -0.46
C ASP A 261 -2.27 3.64 -1.80
N GLY A 262 -1.25 4.00 -2.57
CA GLY A 262 -1.37 4.64 -3.88
C GLY A 262 -1.10 6.15 -3.85
N GLY A 263 -0.64 6.67 -4.99
CA GLY A 263 -0.28 8.09 -5.12
C GLY A 263 0.98 8.51 -4.34
N VAL A 264 1.81 7.55 -3.91
CA VAL A 264 3.06 7.78 -3.18
C VAL A 264 4.23 7.34 -4.08
N GLY A 265 4.83 8.28 -4.76
CA GLY A 265 5.93 8.03 -5.70
C GLY A 265 7.27 8.63 -5.27
N THR A 266 7.25 9.57 -4.33
CA THR A 266 8.41 10.32 -3.86
C THR A 266 8.46 10.39 -2.34
N SER A 267 9.60 10.80 -1.79
CA SER A 267 9.75 11.07 -0.35
C SER A 267 8.82 12.18 0.14
N GLY A 268 8.57 13.19 -0.70
CA GLY A 268 7.62 14.26 -0.40
C GLY A 268 6.19 13.75 -0.21
N ASP A 269 5.77 12.76 -1.00
CA ASP A 269 4.46 12.14 -0.84
C ASP A 269 4.35 11.34 0.46
N ILE A 270 5.43 10.63 0.86
CA ILE A 270 5.49 9.94 2.16
C ILE A 270 5.31 10.95 3.30
N VAL A 271 6.05 12.04 3.26
CA VAL A 271 5.95 13.13 4.24
C VAL A 271 4.52 13.65 4.35
N LYS A 272 3.88 13.94 3.22
CA LYS A 272 2.51 14.46 3.17
C LYS A 272 1.48 13.45 3.64
N ALA A 273 1.63 12.16 3.29
CA ALA A 273 0.76 11.10 3.76
C ALA A 273 0.78 10.98 5.29
N LEU A 274 1.97 10.97 5.90
CA LEU A 274 2.14 10.92 7.35
C LEU A 274 1.62 12.19 8.03
N ALA A 275 1.89 13.36 7.45
CA ALA A 275 1.35 14.65 7.92
C ALA A 275 -0.19 14.68 7.94
N MET A 276 -0.84 14.04 6.96
CA MET A 276 -2.31 13.93 6.90
C MET A 276 -2.88 12.88 7.86
N GLY A 277 -2.05 12.15 8.58
CA GLY A 277 -2.46 11.23 9.64
C GLY A 277 -2.29 9.76 9.34
N ALA A 278 -1.60 9.37 8.26
CA ALA A 278 -1.19 7.99 8.05
C ALA A 278 -0.13 7.57 9.09
N ASP A 279 -0.13 6.30 9.45
CA ASP A 279 0.88 5.67 10.32
C ASP A 279 2.02 5.06 9.50
N ALA A 280 1.70 4.64 8.28
CA ALA A 280 2.64 4.06 7.32
C ALA A 280 2.15 4.27 5.89
N VAL A 281 2.99 3.92 4.92
CA VAL A 281 2.71 3.98 3.49
C VAL A 281 2.94 2.62 2.82
N MET A 282 2.08 2.25 1.89
CA MET A 282 2.27 1.10 1.02
C MET A 282 2.82 1.58 -0.33
N LEU A 283 4.02 1.14 -0.68
CA LEU A 283 4.77 1.62 -1.83
C LEU A 283 4.78 0.60 -2.97
N GLY A 284 4.30 1.01 -4.12
CA GLY A 284 4.41 0.26 -5.39
C GLY A 284 5.51 0.84 -6.27
N VAL A 285 5.20 1.93 -6.98
CA VAL A 285 6.08 2.54 -7.99
C VAL A 285 7.45 2.94 -7.46
N ALA A 286 7.52 3.45 -6.22
CA ALA A 286 8.79 3.86 -5.62
C ALA A 286 9.76 2.68 -5.48
N LEU A 287 9.26 1.52 -4.98
CA LEU A 287 10.07 0.30 -4.83
C LEU A 287 10.28 -0.44 -6.15
N ALA A 288 9.36 -0.32 -7.13
CA ALA A 288 9.53 -0.90 -8.46
C ALA A 288 10.74 -0.33 -9.23
N ARG A 289 11.25 0.84 -8.81
CA ARG A 289 12.47 1.46 -9.34
C ARG A 289 13.77 0.84 -8.80
N ALA A 290 13.67 -0.04 -7.81
CA ALA A 290 14.84 -0.76 -7.33
C ALA A 290 15.33 -1.76 -8.40
N THR A 291 16.66 -1.83 -8.59
CA THR A 291 17.28 -2.81 -9.49
C THR A 291 17.05 -4.25 -9.01
N ASP A 292 16.78 -4.43 -7.71
CA ASP A 292 16.43 -5.70 -7.08
C ASP A 292 14.95 -6.06 -7.29
N ALA A 293 14.10 -5.10 -7.72
CA ALA A 293 12.68 -5.35 -7.92
C ALA A 293 12.44 -6.34 -9.06
N PRO A 294 11.52 -7.30 -8.90
CA PRO A 294 11.29 -8.35 -9.89
C PRO A 294 10.72 -7.82 -11.21
N GLY A 295 10.16 -6.61 -11.24
CA GLY A 295 9.64 -5.93 -12.42
C GLY A 295 10.69 -5.41 -13.39
N ARG A 296 12.00 -5.40 -13.01
CA ARG A 296 13.13 -5.05 -13.86
C ARG A 296 12.97 -3.69 -14.56
N GLY A 297 12.58 -2.66 -13.82
CA GLY A 297 12.34 -1.31 -14.33
C GLY A 297 10.94 -1.12 -14.93
N PHE A 298 10.05 -2.10 -14.80
CA PHE A 298 8.63 -1.99 -15.13
C PHE A 298 7.77 -2.22 -13.91
N HIS A 299 6.60 -1.60 -13.92
CA HIS A 299 5.64 -1.67 -12.81
C HIS A 299 4.25 -2.00 -13.34
N TRP A 300 3.55 -2.92 -12.67
CA TRP A 300 2.15 -3.25 -12.88
C TRP A 300 1.51 -3.75 -11.59
N GLY A 301 0.21 -3.54 -11.46
CA GLY A 301 -0.59 -4.04 -10.36
C GLY A 301 -1.55 -5.15 -10.78
N PRO A 302 -2.24 -5.78 -9.83
CA PRO A 302 -3.16 -6.90 -10.10
C PRO A 302 -4.33 -6.50 -11.00
N GLU A 303 -4.72 -5.24 -11.06
CA GLU A 303 -5.78 -4.76 -11.95
C GLU A 303 -5.39 -4.78 -13.44
N ALA A 304 -4.08 -4.84 -13.76
CA ALA A 304 -3.58 -4.81 -15.14
C ALA A 304 -3.92 -6.09 -15.92
N HIS A 305 -4.04 -7.24 -15.24
CA HIS A 305 -4.30 -8.53 -15.87
C HIS A 305 -5.74 -9.04 -15.68
N HIS A 306 -6.69 -8.18 -15.27
CA HIS A 306 -8.09 -8.61 -15.15
C HIS A 306 -8.62 -9.12 -16.49
N PRO A 307 -9.20 -10.34 -16.56
CA PRO A 307 -9.47 -11.04 -17.82
C PRO A 307 -10.46 -10.35 -18.76
N LYS A 308 -11.35 -9.52 -18.22
CA LYS A 308 -12.40 -8.84 -19.03
C LYS A 308 -12.32 -7.31 -18.98
N LEU A 309 -11.78 -6.75 -17.91
CA LEU A 309 -11.77 -5.31 -17.66
C LEU A 309 -10.47 -4.91 -16.95
N PRO A 310 -9.34 -4.87 -17.65
CA PRO A 310 -8.10 -4.39 -17.08
C PRO A 310 -8.24 -2.91 -16.67
N ARG A 311 -7.78 -2.60 -15.45
CA ARG A 311 -7.79 -1.25 -14.87
C ARG A 311 -6.39 -0.80 -14.50
N GLY A 312 -5.44 -1.26 -15.25
CA GLY A 312 -4.03 -0.95 -15.14
C GLY A 312 -3.30 -1.40 -16.37
N HIS A 313 -2.05 -1.01 -16.47
CA HIS A 313 -1.13 -1.44 -17.53
C HIS A 313 0.28 -1.55 -16.96
N ARG A 314 1.17 -2.17 -17.71
CA ARG A 314 2.58 -2.15 -17.43
C ARG A 314 3.15 -0.78 -17.80
N VAL A 315 3.83 -0.13 -16.85
CA VAL A 315 4.50 1.16 -17.08
C VAL A 315 6.00 1.00 -16.89
N GLU A 316 6.79 1.67 -17.71
CA GLU A 316 8.21 1.77 -17.52
C GLU A 316 8.49 2.81 -16.42
N VAL A 317 9.30 2.43 -15.43
CA VAL A 317 9.65 3.28 -14.29
C VAL A 317 11.16 3.48 -14.17
N GLY A 318 11.93 2.68 -14.92
CA GLY A 318 13.40 2.64 -14.88
C GLY A 318 13.95 2.07 -13.57
N GLY A 319 15.23 1.74 -13.58
CA GLY A 319 16.00 1.38 -12.38
C GLY A 319 16.89 2.54 -11.99
N ILE A 320 16.88 2.94 -10.70
CA ILE A 320 17.67 4.09 -10.21
C ILE A 320 18.67 3.73 -9.10
N GLY A 321 18.59 2.52 -8.54
CA GLY A 321 19.48 2.03 -7.50
C GLY A 321 18.97 0.74 -6.88
N THR A 322 19.70 0.19 -5.92
CA THR A 322 19.26 -0.95 -5.12
C THR A 322 18.09 -0.57 -4.20
N LEU A 323 17.42 -1.57 -3.63
CA LEU A 323 16.35 -1.33 -2.64
C LEU A 323 16.86 -0.54 -1.43
N GLU A 324 18.09 -0.80 -1.00
CA GLU A 324 18.74 -0.06 0.08
C GLU A 324 18.99 1.41 -0.31
N GLU A 325 19.46 1.67 -1.53
CA GLU A 325 19.66 3.05 -2.03
C GLU A 325 18.33 3.80 -2.20
N ILE A 326 17.26 3.12 -2.64
CA ILE A 326 15.92 3.70 -2.69
C ILE A 326 15.47 4.14 -1.30
N LEU A 327 15.71 3.32 -0.27
CA LEU A 327 15.27 3.63 1.10
C LEU A 327 16.21 4.57 1.83
N TYR A 328 17.52 4.34 1.79
CA TYR A 328 18.49 5.00 2.65
C TYR A 328 19.56 5.79 1.91
N GLY A 329 19.62 5.70 0.57
CA GLY A 329 20.58 6.41 -0.24
C GLY A 329 21.95 5.72 -0.35
N PRO A 330 22.91 6.40 -1.00
CA PRO A 330 22.82 7.78 -1.51
C PRO A 330 21.87 7.93 -2.70
N ALA A 331 21.19 9.09 -2.82
CA ALA A 331 20.31 9.38 -3.94
C ALA A 331 21.14 9.82 -5.17
N PRO A 332 21.02 9.14 -6.32
CA PRO A 332 21.70 9.55 -7.55
C PRO A 332 20.96 10.67 -8.30
N VAL A 333 19.70 10.96 -7.90
CA VAL A 333 18.81 11.95 -8.51
C VAL A 333 18.23 12.89 -7.45
N ALA A 334 17.83 14.08 -7.85
CA ALA A 334 17.35 15.14 -6.94
C ALA A 334 15.82 15.35 -7.02
N ASP A 335 15.06 14.28 -7.29
CA ASP A 335 13.61 14.32 -7.52
C ASP A 335 12.78 13.66 -6.41
N GLY A 336 13.43 13.22 -5.32
CA GLY A 336 12.76 12.56 -4.20
C GLY A 336 12.40 11.08 -4.43
N THR A 337 12.91 10.45 -5.48
CA THR A 337 12.63 9.03 -5.79
C THR A 337 13.57 8.05 -5.11
N ALA A 338 14.67 8.52 -4.51
CA ALA A 338 15.63 7.74 -3.75
C ALA A 338 15.94 8.40 -2.39
N ASN A 339 16.56 7.63 -1.49
CA ASN A 339 16.80 8.02 -0.09
C ASN A 339 15.52 8.47 0.62
N LEU A 340 14.46 7.68 0.46
CA LEU A 340 13.11 8.04 0.93
C LEU A 340 13.07 8.29 2.44
N ILE A 341 13.76 7.46 3.22
CA ILE A 341 13.77 7.55 4.69
C ILE A 341 14.68 8.66 5.18
N GLY A 342 15.82 8.88 4.53
CA GLY A 342 16.67 10.04 4.83
C GLY A 342 15.95 11.37 4.60
N ALA A 343 15.19 11.46 3.50
CA ALA A 343 14.37 12.64 3.21
C ALA A 343 13.22 12.81 4.22
N LEU A 344 12.54 11.71 4.62
CA LEU A 344 11.51 11.73 5.66
C LEU A 344 12.09 12.25 6.98
N ARG A 345 13.21 11.70 7.46
CA ARG A 345 13.89 12.16 8.68
C ARG A 345 14.28 13.62 8.57
N LYS A 346 14.79 14.05 7.43
CA LYS A 346 15.16 15.46 7.19
C LYS A 346 13.94 16.38 7.26
N SER A 347 12.79 15.98 6.68
CA SER A 347 11.57 16.75 6.74
C SER A 347 11.04 16.88 8.17
N MET A 348 10.95 15.75 8.90
CA MET A 348 10.54 15.75 10.31
C MET A 348 11.45 16.60 11.19
N ALA A 349 12.76 16.50 10.98
CA ALA A 349 13.76 17.31 11.69
C ALA A 349 13.62 18.81 11.38
N THR A 350 13.42 19.16 10.12
CA THR A 350 13.24 20.56 9.67
C THR A 350 11.97 21.17 10.25
N THR A 351 10.91 20.37 10.41
CA THR A 351 9.63 20.79 11.03
C THR A 351 9.61 20.62 12.55
N GLY A 352 10.68 20.04 13.16
CA GLY A 352 10.90 20.01 14.59
C GLY A 352 10.33 18.83 15.37
N TYR A 353 9.88 17.79 14.69
CA TYR A 353 9.27 16.60 15.27
C TYR A 353 10.26 15.45 15.46
N SER A 354 10.08 14.66 16.55
CA SER A 354 11.00 13.58 16.94
C SER A 354 10.53 12.19 16.51
N ASP A 355 9.24 12.03 16.27
CA ASP A 355 8.62 10.75 15.92
C ASP A 355 7.39 10.94 15.03
N LEU A 356 6.88 9.83 14.47
CA LEU A 356 5.76 9.85 13.52
C LEU A 356 4.45 10.34 14.16
N LYS A 357 4.18 10.00 15.43
CA LYS A 357 2.94 10.41 16.10
C LYS A 357 2.89 11.91 16.36
N GLU A 358 4.02 12.48 16.77
CA GLU A 358 4.14 13.92 16.89
C GLU A 358 4.06 14.60 15.52
N PHE A 359 4.69 14.02 14.50
CA PHE A 359 4.71 14.58 13.13
C PHE A 359 3.32 14.67 12.50
N GLN A 360 2.38 13.80 12.85
CA GLN A 360 0.97 13.91 12.42
C GLN A 360 0.29 15.24 12.85
N ARG A 361 0.94 16.05 13.69
CA ARG A 361 0.46 17.39 14.12
C ARG A 361 1.12 18.53 13.36
N VAL A 362 1.94 18.24 12.37
CA VAL A 362 2.62 19.27 11.58
C VAL A 362 1.61 20.15 10.86
N GLU A 363 1.93 21.43 10.74
CA GLU A 363 1.11 22.36 9.99
C GLU A 363 1.17 22.04 8.50
N VAL A 364 -0.01 22.00 7.87
CA VAL A 364 -0.18 21.74 6.44
C VAL A 364 -0.89 22.93 5.81
N VAL A 365 -0.40 23.37 4.67
CA VAL A 365 -1.01 24.44 3.88
C VAL A 365 -1.42 23.93 2.50
N LEU A 366 -2.40 24.62 1.90
CA LEU A 366 -2.70 24.46 0.47
C LEU A 366 -1.64 25.22 -0.32
N ALA A 367 -0.85 24.49 -1.06
CA ALA A 367 0.23 25.01 -1.90
C ALA A 367 0.23 24.20 -3.23
N PRO A 368 -0.74 24.45 -4.13
CA PRO A 368 -0.81 23.73 -5.39
C PRO A 368 0.50 23.87 -6.14
N TYR A 369 1.07 22.75 -6.58
CA TYR A 369 2.26 22.77 -7.40
C TYR A 369 1.87 23.18 -8.82
N GLU A 370 2.30 24.37 -9.20
CA GLU A 370 2.23 24.84 -10.59
C GLU A 370 3.52 24.38 -11.29
N ALA A 371 3.41 23.35 -12.14
CA ALA A 371 4.52 22.80 -12.90
C ALA A 371 4.90 23.69 -14.09
#